data_8a42813d1a8b93e34a38d8396f2c3f05
#
_entry.id   8a42813d1a8b93e34a38d8396f2c3f05
#
_cell.length_a   1.000
_cell.length_b   1.000
_cell.length_c   1.000
_cell.angle_alpha   90.00
_cell.angle_beta   90.00
_cell.angle_gamma   90.00
#
_symmetry.space_group_name_H-M   'P 1'
#
loop_
_entity.id
_entity.type
_entity.pdbx_description
1 polymer ?
#
loop_
_entity_poly.entity_id
_entity_poly.type
_entity_poly.pdbx_seq_one_letter_code
_entity_poly.pdbx_strand_id
1 'polypeptide(L)'
;HRADLIALLAEGAQDAGVDLRLGQEVTQITREGAAFNLHLADGSTLCPDFVIGADGVRSVLRPALNGAEQGFFTGQVAWRATVPNPGQGAEARVWMGAGRHMVTYPLREGKLLNIVAVQERRAWAKEGWSHPDDPANLRAAFADFTGLARGALKAVDSVHLWGLFRHEVAPVWAKDRAALLGDAAHPTLPFLAQGANLALEDAWVLAHCLRTMEPSDAFRAYAQIRRPRAAKVIAAANGNAWKFHLRNPLMQSLAHTALRFGNAIAPQKILGQFDWVYDHDVTAS
;
A
#
# COMPACT_ATOMS: atom_id res chain seq x y z
N HIS A 1 -2.03 1.86 -14.17
CA HIS A 1 -2.39 0.50 -13.70
C HIS A 1 -1.14 -0.20 -13.15
N ARG A 2 -1.30 -1.00 -12.06
CA ARG A 2 -0.15 -1.61 -11.38
C ARG A 2 0.73 -2.46 -12.30
N ALA A 3 0.12 -3.24 -13.19
CA ALA A 3 0.89 -4.06 -14.12
C ALA A 3 1.69 -3.21 -15.11
N ASP A 4 1.15 -2.07 -15.55
CA ASP A 4 1.84 -1.18 -16.48
C ASP A 4 3.05 -0.53 -15.80
N LEU A 5 2.92 -0.14 -14.51
CA LEU A 5 4.03 0.40 -13.73
C LEU A 5 5.12 -0.67 -13.48
N ILE A 6 4.73 -1.91 -13.17
CA ILE A 6 5.69 -3.01 -12.98
C ILE A 6 6.45 -3.28 -14.29
N ALA A 7 5.77 -3.30 -15.43
CA ALA A 7 6.40 -3.50 -16.74
C ALA A 7 7.43 -2.40 -17.03
N LEU A 8 7.05 -1.14 -16.82
CA LEU A 8 7.95 0.01 -16.99
C LEU A 8 9.21 -0.07 -16.11
N LEU A 9 9.03 -0.42 -14.83
CA LEU A 9 10.15 -0.55 -13.90
C LEU A 9 11.04 -1.74 -14.22
N ALA A 10 10.46 -2.87 -14.67
CA ALA A 10 11.22 -4.05 -15.06
C ALA A 10 12.05 -3.79 -16.32
N GLU A 11 11.46 -3.13 -17.33
CA GLU A 11 12.16 -2.72 -18.54
C GLU A 11 13.34 -1.78 -18.21
N GLY A 12 13.10 -0.73 -17.41
CA GLY A 12 14.15 0.18 -16.98
C GLY A 12 15.27 -0.50 -16.17
N ALA A 13 14.93 -1.50 -15.34
CA ALA A 13 15.94 -2.26 -14.61
C ALA A 13 16.81 -3.12 -15.55
N GLN A 14 16.20 -3.77 -16.53
CA GLN A 14 16.90 -4.57 -17.54
C GLN A 14 17.81 -3.68 -18.41
N ASP A 15 17.33 -2.53 -18.84
CA ASP A 15 18.11 -1.56 -19.62
C ASP A 15 19.32 -1.02 -18.82
N ALA A 16 19.18 -0.93 -17.49
CA ALA A 16 20.26 -0.59 -16.58
C ALA A 16 21.22 -1.76 -16.26
N GLY A 17 21.04 -2.92 -16.88
CA GLY A 17 21.91 -4.10 -16.71
C GLY A 17 21.64 -4.92 -15.45
N VAL A 18 20.48 -4.77 -14.82
CA VAL A 18 20.09 -5.57 -13.67
C VAL A 18 19.76 -7.01 -14.10
N ASP A 19 20.39 -8.00 -13.44
CA ASP A 19 20.07 -9.42 -13.63
C ASP A 19 18.75 -9.75 -12.91
N LEU A 20 17.63 -9.75 -13.65
CA LEU A 20 16.29 -10.01 -13.14
C LEU A 20 15.99 -11.52 -13.22
N ARG A 21 15.97 -12.19 -12.08
CA ARG A 21 15.72 -13.63 -11.95
C ARG A 21 14.31 -13.90 -11.47
N LEU A 22 13.40 -14.16 -12.38
CA LEU A 22 12.02 -14.55 -12.08
C LEU A 22 11.93 -16.04 -11.68
N GLY A 23 10.93 -16.37 -10.83
CA GLY A 23 10.74 -17.75 -10.37
C GLY A 23 11.75 -18.23 -9.34
N GLN A 24 12.59 -17.36 -8.84
CA GLN A 24 13.58 -17.65 -7.79
C GLN A 24 13.04 -17.19 -6.45
N GLU A 25 12.33 -18.07 -5.75
CA GLU A 25 11.76 -17.76 -4.43
C GLU A 25 12.82 -17.91 -3.33
N VAL A 26 13.05 -16.84 -2.56
CA VAL A 26 13.84 -16.90 -1.32
C VAL A 26 12.92 -17.35 -0.20
N THR A 27 13.18 -18.54 0.34
CA THR A 27 12.33 -19.18 1.37
C THR A 27 12.82 -18.93 2.78
N GLN A 28 14.12 -18.67 2.94
CA GLN A 28 14.74 -18.44 4.26
C GLN A 28 15.96 -17.54 4.10
N ILE A 29 16.21 -16.74 5.13
CA ILE A 29 17.44 -15.96 5.27
C ILE A 29 18.08 -16.34 6.61
N THR A 30 19.34 -16.76 6.56
CA THR A 30 20.16 -17.02 7.75
C THR A 30 21.28 -16.00 7.83
N ARG A 31 21.73 -15.75 9.06
CA ARG A 31 22.79 -14.77 9.32
C ARG A 31 24.01 -15.45 9.92
N GLU A 32 25.18 -15.17 9.36
CA GLU A 32 26.48 -15.60 9.88
C GLU A 32 27.38 -14.37 10.11
N GLY A 33 27.50 -13.95 11.35
CA GLY A 33 28.17 -12.69 11.68
C GLY A 33 27.46 -11.49 11.08
N ALA A 34 28.11 -10.78 10.15
CA ALA A 34 27.55 -9.65 9.39
C ALA A 34 27.00 -10.06 8.01
N ALA A 35 27.22 -11.30 7.56
CA ALA A 35 26.78 -11.81 6.28
C ALA A 35 25.36 -12.40 6.36
N PHE A 36 24.67 -12.40 5.22
CA PHE A 36 23.35 -13.01 5.05
C PHE A 36 23.39 -14.05 3.96
N ASN A 37 22.87 -15.24 4.23
CA ASN A 37 22.72 -16.33 3.28
C ASN A 37 21.26 -16.45 2.89
N LEU A 38 20.96 -16.40 1.60
CA LEU A 38 19.63 -16.51 1.03
C LEU A 38 19.41 -17.94 0.55
N HIS A 39 18.47 -18.64 1.15
CA HIS A 39 18.11 -20.01 0.76
C HIS A 39 16.93 -19.95 -0.22
N LEU A 40 17.08 -20.54 -1.39
CA LEU A 40 16.09 -20.55 -2.44
C LEU A 40 15.25 -21.83 -2.39
N ALA A 41 14.05 -21.79 -2.99
CA ALA A 41 13.13 -22.91 -3.04
C ALA A 41 13.70 -24.13 -3.81
N ASP A 42 14.64 -23.91 -4.73
CA ASP A 42 15.35 -24.98 -5.47
C ASP A 42 16.46 -25.66 -4.66
N GLY A 43 16.67 -25.25 -3.41
CA GLY A 43 17.71 -25.76 -2.51
C GLY A 43 19.07 -25.09 -2.65
N SER A 44 19.25 -24.18 -3.59
CA SER A 44 20.49 -23.40 -3.72
C SER A 44 20.60 -22.31 -2.65
N THR A 45 21.81 -21.83 -2.41
CA THR A 45 22.09 -20.75 -1.46
C THR A 45 22.91 -19.66 -2.15
N LEU A 46 22.50 -18.42 -1.97
CA LEU A 46 23.23 -17.23 -2.42
C LEU A 46 23.82 -16.50 -1.21
N CYS A 47 25.07 -16.07 -1.35
CA CYS A 47 25.81 -15.31 -0.32
C CYS A 47 26.20 -13.93 -0.87
N PRO A 48 25.25 -12.99 -0.97
CA PRO A 48 25.53 -11.67 -1.52
C PRO A 48 26.30 -10.80 -0.52
N ASP A 49 27.03 -9.82 -1.05
CA ASP A 49 27.71 -8.82 -0.22
C ASP A 49 26.71 -7.98 0.60
N PHE A 50 25.54 -7.67 0.00
CA PHE A 50 24.47 -6.86 0.60
C PHE A 50 23.10 -7.39 0.18
N VAL A 51 22.10 -7.19 1.06
CA VAL A 51 20.72 -7.63 0.84
C VAL A 51 19.77 -6.45 1.04
N ILE A 52 18.91 -6.21 0.06
CA ILE A 52 17.79 -5.28 0.19
C ILE A 52 16.50 -6.10 0.09
N GLY A 53 15.75 -6.16 1.19
CA GLY A 53 14.45 -6.83 1.25
C GLY A 53 13.35 -5.90 0.79
N ALA A 54 12.93 -6.05 -0.47
CA ALA A 54 11.75 -5.39 -1.06
C ALA A 54 10.63 -6.42 -1.30
N ASP A 55 10.58 -7.46 -0.46
CA ASP A 55 9.80 -8.67 -0.58
C ASP A 55 8.38 -8.56 0.04
N GLY A 56 7.97 -7.32 0.36
CA GLY A 56 6.59 -6.98 0.69
C GLY A 56 6.17 -7.40 2.11
N VAL A 57 4.87 -7.43 2.34
CA VAL A 57 4.28 -7.71 3.67
C VAL A 57 4.65 -9.09 4.22
N ARG A 58 4.99 -10.05 3.34
CA ARG A 58 5.43 -11.39 3.71
C ARG A 58 6.95 -11.55 3.68
N SER A 59 7.66 -10.47 3.92
CA SER A 59 9.11 -10.43 3.90
C SER A 59 9.75 -11.54 4.72
N VAL A 60 10.71 -12.22 4.12
CA VAL A 60 11.59 -13.19 4.82
C VAL A 60 12.80 -12.51 5.45
N LEU A 61 13.17 -11.31 4.96
CA LEU A 61 14.26 -10.52 5.55
C LEU A 61 13.82 -9.80 6.85
N ARG A 62 12.57 -9.32 6.90
CA ARG A 62 12.07 -8.59 8.07
C ARG A 62 12.21 -9.37 9.38
N PRO A 63 11.79 -10.63 9.50
CA PRO A 63 12.01 -11.42 10.72
C PRO A 63 13.49 -11.64 11.06
N ALA A 64 14.37 -11.73 10.07
CA ALA A 64 15.81 -11.88 10.31
C ALA A 64 16.44 -10.64 10.97
N LEU A 65 15.85 -9.45 10.75
CA LEU A 65 16.30 -8.18 11.36
C LEU A 65 15.57 -7.82 12.67
N ASN A 66 14.27 -8.15 12.76
CA ASN A 66 13.37 -7.64 13.81
C ASN A 66 12.77 -8.74 14.71
N GLY A 67 12.96 -10.03 14.37
CA GLY A 67 12.23 -11.13 14.99
C GLY A 67 10.85 -11.34 14.35
N ALA A 68 10.15 -12.38 14.82
CA ALA A 68 8.83 -12.72 14.31
C ALA A 68 7.78 -11.69 14.77
N GLU A 69 6.98 -11.19 13.84
CA GLU A 69 5.87 -10.30 14.10
C GLU A 69 4.57 -10.91 13.53
N GLN A 70 3.44 -10.57 14.15
CA GLN A 70 2.13 -10.96 13.64
C GLN A 70 1.33 -9.71 13.26
N GLY A 71 0.74 -9.73 12.07
CA GLY A 71 -0.21 -8.72 11.65
C GLY A 71 -1.48 -8.77 12.50
N PHE A 72 -2.03 -7.60 12.83
CA PHE A 72 -3.30 -7.46 13.53
C PHE A 72 -4.44 -7.27 12.53
N PHE A 73 -5.42 -8.17 12.55
CA PHE A 73 -6.63 -8.02 11.74
C PHE A 73 -7.45 -6.82 12.23
N THR A 74 -7.72 -5.87 11.33
CA THR A 74 -8.40 -4.62 11.69
C THR A 74 -9.91 -4.75 11.85
N GLY A 75 -10.48 -5.92 11.62
CA GLY A 75 -11.93 -6.09 11.52
C GLY A 75 -12.52 -5.52 10.24
N GLN A 76 -11.70 -5.35 9.21
CA GLN A 76 -12.10 -4.84 7.91
C GLN A 76 -11.63 -5.75 6.80
N VAL A 77 -12.43 -5.84 5.75
CA VAL A 77 -12.09 -6.52 4.52
C VAL A 77 -12.16 -5.55 3.35
N ALA A 78 -11.41 -5.83 2.31
CA ALA A 78 -11.44 -5.04 1.09
C ALA A 78 -11.68 -5.95 -0.11
N TRP A 79 -12.55 -5.49 -1.03
CA TRP A 79 -12.68 -6.02 -2.37
C TRP A 79 -11.98 -5.11 -3.36
N ARG A 80 -11.35 -5.69 -4.35
CA ARG A 80 -10.80 -4.96 -5.48
C ARG A 80 -11.31 -5.56 -6.79
N ALA A 81 -11.77 -4.67 -7.66
CA ALA A 81 -12.16 -4.99 -9.03
C ALA A 81 -11.72 -3.88 -9.98
N THR A 82 -11.63 -4.23 -11.24
CA THR A 82 -11.45 -3.27 -12.33
C THR A 82 -12.54 -3.53 -13.38
N VAL A 83 -13.24 -2.49 -13.78
CA VAL A 83 -14.36 -2.58 -14.74
C VAL A 83 -14.17 -1.55 -15.85
N PRO A 84 -14.85 -1.69 -17.01
CA PRO A 84 -14.97 -0.59 -17.97
C PRO A 84 -15.53 0.65 -17.26
N ASN A 85 -14.98 1.83 -17.56
CA ASN A 85 -15.39 3.05 -16.87
C ASN A 85 -16.81 3.48 -17.34
N PRO A 86 -17.79 3.56 -16.45
CA PRO A 86 -19.17 3.94 -16.78
C PRO A 86 -19.36 5.47 -16.95
N GLY A 87 -18.29 6.23 -17.17
CA GLY A 87 -18.34 7.68 -17.37
C GLY A 87 -17.89 8.51 -16.18
N GLN A 88 -17.11 7.95 -15.26
CA GLN A 88 -16.43 8.76 -14.23
C GLN A 88 -15.29 9.56 -14.86
N GLY A 89 -15.25 10.86 -14.58
CA GLY A 89 -14.18 11.76 -15.02
C GLY A 89 -12.85 11.49 -14.32
N ALA A 90 -11.83 12.31 -14.63
CA ALA A 90 -10.46 12.19 -14.10
C ALA A 90 -10.37 12.62 -12.61
N GLU A 91 -11.10 11.96 -11.75
CA GLU A 91 -11.19 12.22 -10.33
C GLU A 91 -11.27 10.92 -9.52
N ALA A 92 -10.73 10.92 -8.31
CA ALA A 92 -11.01 9.88 -7.34
C ALA A 92 -12.27 10.23 -6.56
N ARG A 93 -13.17 9.26 -6.37
CA ARG A 93 -14.40 9.42 -5.58
C ARG A 93 -14.42 8.47 -4.40
N VAL A 94 -14.87 8.98 -3.27
CA VAL A 94 -15.13 8.19 -2.07
C VAL A 94 -16.63 8.15 -1.84
N TRP A 95 -17.19 6.95 -1.87
CA TRP A 95 -18.60 6.68 -1.58
C TRP A 95 -18.69 6.13 -0.16
N MET A 96 -19.32 6.86 0.74
CA MET A 96 -19.38 6.52 2.16
C MET A 96 -20.72 5.93 2.54
N GLY A 97 -20.70 4.88 3.38
CA GLY A 97 -21.87 4.22 3.95
C GLY A 97 -21.60 3.76 5.39
N ALA A 98 -22.63 3.34 6.09
CA ALA A 98 -22.49 2.88 7.47
C ALA A 98 -21.60 1.64 7.58
N GLY A 99 -20.43 1.77 8.23
CA GLY A 99 -19.45 0.70 8.39
C GLY A 99 -18.78 0.24 7.09
N ARG A 100 -18.83 1.04 6.02
CA ARG A 100 -18.22 0.72 4.71
C ARG A 100 -17.99 1.95 3.88
N HIS A 101 -17.05 1.84 2.95
CA HIS A 101 -16.85 2.83 1.91
C HIS A 101 -16.35 2.17 0.63
N MET A 102 -16.47 2.87 -0.47
CA MET A 102 -15.92 2.46 -1.76
C MET A 102 -15.15 3.63 -2.35
N VAL A 103 -13.94 3.37 -2.84
CA VAL A 103 -13.13 4.33 -3.58
C VAL A 103 -13.11 3.90 -5.04
N THR A 104 -13.36 4.85 -5.94
CA THR A 104 -13.28 4.64 -7.37
C THR A 104 -12.39 5.69 -8.02
N TYR A 105 -11.56 5.29 -8.96
CA TYR A 105 -10.74 6.18 -9.76
C TYR A 105 -10.43 5.58 -11.13
N PRO A 106 -10.33 6.42 -12.19
CA PRO A 106 -10.07 5.96 -13.53
C PRO A 106 -8.61 5.51 -13.70
N LEU A 107 -8.40 4.56 -14.61
CA LEU A 107 -7.11 4.06 -15.04
C LEU A 107 -7.05 4.07 -16.57
N ARG A 108 -5.84 4.02 -17.14
CA ARG A 108 -5.57 3.91 -18.58
C ARG A 108 -6.38 4.95 -19.38
N GLU A 109 -6.13 6.24 -19.08
CA GLU A 109 -6.80 7.36 -19.78
C GLU A 109 -8.33 7.36 -19.64
N GLY A 110 -8.84 6.85 -18.52
CA GLY A 110 -10.28 6.80 -18.27
C GLY A 110 -11.00 5.62 -18.89
N LYS A 111 -10.32 4.69 -19.55
CA LYS A 111 -10.95 3.48 -20.14
C LYS A 111 -11.44 2.50 -19.09
N LEU A 112 -10.71 2.39 -17.99
CA LEU A 112 -11.01 1.49 -16.88
C LEU A 112 -11.32 2.28 -15.61
N LEU A 113 -12.15 1.70 -14.74
CA LEU A 113 -12.43 2.19 -13.39
C LEU A 113 -11.94 1.17 -12.38
N ASN A 114 -11.04 1.58 -11.50
CA ASN A 114 -10.64 0.77 -10.36
C ASN A 114 -11.65 0.96 -9.22
N ILE A 115 -11.98 -0.13 -8.56
CA ILE A 115 -12.87 -0.18 -7.41
C ILE A 115 -12.11 -0.79 -6.24
N VAL A 116 -12.09 -0.07 -5.10
CA VAL A 116 -11.65 -0.58 -3.81
C VAL A 116 -12.80 -0.39 -2.84
N ALA A 117 -13.45 -1.47 -2.45
CA ALA A 117 -14.62 -1.45 -1.57
C ALA A 117 -14.25 -2.06 -0.22
N VAL A 118 -14.37 -1.29 0.86
CA VAL A 118 -14.00 -1.68 2.21
C VAL A 118 -15.23 -1.81 3.08
N GLN A 119 -15.31 -2.88 3.86
CA GLN A 119 -16.40 -3.16 4.81
C GLN A 119 -15.83 -3.61 6.14
N GLU A 120 -16.43 -3.13 7.24
CA GLU A 120 -16.22 -3.70 8.56
C GLU A 120 -16.85 -5.09 8.65
N ARG A 121 -16.06 -6.07 9.07
CA ARG A 121 -16.47 -7.46 9.14
C ARG A 121 -15.95 -8.09 10.44
N ARG A 122 -16.86 -8.66 11.24
CA ARG A 122 -16.45 -9.35 12.48
C ARG A 122 -15.75 -10.68 12.22
N ALA A 123 -16.12 -11.36 11.14
CA ALA A 123 -15.49 -12.60 10.75
C ALA A 123 -14.10 -12.33 10.17
N TRP A 124 -13.12 -13.07 10.66
CA TRP A 124 -11.75 -13.05 10.14
C TRP A 124 -11.73 -13.40 8.64
N ALA A 125 -10.85 -12.74 7.89
CA ALA A 125 -10.57 -13.05 6.50
C ALA A 125 -9.06 -13.22 6.31
N LYS A 126 -8.65 -14.06 5.37
CA LYS A 126 -7.22 -14.30 5.10
C LYS A 126 -6.53 -13.02 4.64
N GLU A 127 -5.30 -12.85 5.10
CA GLU A 127 -4.39 -11.85 4.55
C GLU A 127 -3.93 -12.28 3.16
N GLY A 128 -3.87 -11.34 2.22
CA GLY A 128 -3.39 -11.59 0.85
C GLY A 128 -4.23 -10.85 -0.18
N TRP A 129 -3.66 -10.68 -1.39
CA TRP A 129 -4.22 -9.79 -2.43
C TRP A 129 -5.05 -10.51 -3.49
N SER A 130 -5.07 -11.83 -3.51
CA SER A 130 -5.54 -12.63 -4.65
C SER A 130 -6.51 -13.75 -4.28
N HIS A 131 -7.30 -13.57 -3.22
CA HIS A 131 -8.35 -14.52 -2.91
C HIS A 131 -9.59 -14.21 -3.76
N PRO A 132 -9.99 -15.08 -4.71
CA PRO A 132 -11.20 -14.89 -5.46
C PRO A 132 -12.42 -14.86 -4.54
N ASP A 133 -13.40 -13.99 -4.85
CA ASP A 133 -14.70 -13.96 -4.19
C ASP A 133 -15.81 -13.85 -5.24
N ASP A 134 -17.04 -14.20 -4.85
CA ASP A 134 -18.20 -14.02 -5.72
C ASP A 134 -18.56 -12.52 -5.81
N PRO A 135 -18.64 -11.93 -7.02
CA PRO A 135 -19.12 -10.57 -7.20
C PRO A 135 -20.48 -10.30 -6.57
N ALA A 136 -21.32 -11.33 -6.36
CA ALA A 136 -22.60 -11.20 -5.66
C ALA A 136 -22.42 -10.76 -4.20
N ASN A 137 -21.36 -11.21 -3.52
CA ASN A 137 -21.04 -10.80 -2.15
C ASN A 137 -20.73 -9.30 -2.08
N LEU A 138 -19.92 -8.80 -3.02
CA LEU A 138 -19.64 -7.36 -3.12
C LEU A 138 -20.92 -6.56 -3.39
N ARG A 139 -21.74 -7.00 -4.38
CA ARG A 139 -22.99 -6.32 -4.71
C ARG A 139 -23.98 -6.30 -3.54
N ALA A 140 -24.09 -7.41 -2.81
CA ALA A 140 -24.93 -7.49 -1.62
C ALA A 140 -24.46 -6.56 -0.50
N ALA A 141 -23.14 -6.51 -0.27
CA ALA A 141 -22.56 -5.64 0.76
C ALA A 141 -22.77 -4.14 0.48
N PHE A 142 -22.96 -3.74 -0.77
CA PHE A 142 -23.12 -2.34 -1.22
C PHE A 142 -24.48 -2.12 -1.96
N ALA A 143 -25.49 -2.91 -1.65
CA ALA A 143 -26.78 -2.91 -2.37
C ALA A 143 -27.56 -1.56 -2.31
N ASP A 144 -27.34 -0.77 -1.27
CA ASP A 144 -27.93 0.56 -1.06
C ASP A 144 -27.19 1.69 -1.79
N PHE A 145 -26.02 1.41 -2.39
CA PHE A 145 -25.31 2.41 -3.20
C PHE A 145 -26.06 2.64 -4.52
N THR A 146 -26.11 3.91 -4.94
CA THR A 146 -26.91 4.36 -6.09
C THR A 146 -26.05 5.04 -7.16
N GLY A 147 -26.66 5.42 -8.28
CA GLY A 147 -26.01 6.18 -9.35
C GLY A 147 -24.80 5.45 -9.96
N LEU A 148 -23.70 6.18 -10.18
CA LEU A 148 -22.47 5.64 -10.77
C LEU A 148 -21.85 4.51 -9.94
N ALA A 149 -21.93 4.59 -8.61
CA ALA A 149 -21.45 3.53 -7.72
C ALA A 149 -22.16 2.20 -8.00
N ARG A 150 -23.48 2.23 -8.11
CA ARG A 150 -24.28 1.03 -8.45
C ARG A 150 -23.96 0.52 -9.84
N GLY A 151 -23.79 1.43 -10.82
CA GLY A 151 -23.40 1.07 -12.19
C GLY A 151 -22.07 0.34 -12.23
N ALA A 152 -21.06 0.86 -11.53
CA ALA A 152 -19.75 0.24 -11.42
C ALA A 152 -19.80 -1.13 -10.75
N LEU A 153 -20.54 -1.28 -9.64
CA LEU A 153 -20.71 -2.57 -8.94
C LEU A 153 -21.41 -3.63 -9.80
N LYS A 154 -22.39 -3.23 -10.63
CA LYS A 154 -23.05 -4.15 -11.55
C LYS A 154 -22.14 -4.68 -12.63
N ALA A 155 -21.15 -3.88 -13.06
CA ALA A 155 -20.20 -4.25 -14.11
C ALA A 155 -19.05 -5.15 -13.60
N VAL A 156 -19.03 -5.51 -12.32
CA VAL A 156 -18.00 -6.39 -11.75
C VAL A 156 -18.29 -7.84 -12.12
N ASP A 157 -17.41 -8.43 -12.94
CA ASP A 157 -17.48 -9.85 -13.35
C ASP A 157 -16.55 -10.72 -12.50
N SER A 158 -15.45 -10.14 -12.00
CA SER A 158 -14.50 -10.81 -11.12
C SER A 158 -14.01 -9.88 -10.02
N VAL A 159 -13.80 -10.43 -8.83
CA VAL A 159 -13.38 -9.64 -7.66
C VAL A 159 -12.48 -10.48 -6.76
N HIS A 160 -11.55 -9.79 -6.09
CA HIS A 160 -10.72 -10.39 -5.05
C HIS A 160 -11.06 -9.76 -3.71
N LEU A 161 -11.11 -10.60 -2.67
CA LEU A 161 -11.36 -10.21 -1.29
C LEU A 161 -10.14 -10.52 -0.43
N TRP A 162 -9.78 -9.61 0.46
CA TRP A 162 -8.77 -9.87 1.48
C TRP A 162 -9.06 -9.15 2.79
N GLY A 163 -8.54 -9.70 3.90
CA GLY A 163 -8.53 -9.04 5.19
C GLY A 163 -7.52 -7.89 5.21
N LEU A 164 -7.89 -6.79 5.84
CA LEU A 164 -6.99 -5.69 6.11
C LEU A 164 -6.27 -5.94 7.43
N PHE A 165 -4.96 -6.11 7.36
CA PHE A 165 -4.09 -6.32 8.51
C PHE A 165 -3.23 -5.08 8.73
N ARG A 166 -3.10 -4.69 9.99
CA ARG A 166 -2.16 -3.68 10.41
C ARG A 166 -0.87 -4.36 10.85
N HIS A 167 0.21 -3.88 10.30
CA HIS A 167 1.57 -4.22 10.73
C HIS A 167 2.22 -2.96 11.31
N GLU A 168 3.08 -3.14 12.28
CA GLU A 168 3.91 -2.06 12.80
C GLU A 168 4.97 -1.65 11.78
N VAL A 169 5.38 -0.39 11.82
CA VAL A 169 6.58 0.04 11.09
C VAL A 169 7.78 -0.67 11.72
N ALA A 170 8.60 -1.35 10.91
CA ALA A 170 9.73 -2.10 11.43
C ALA A 170 10.63 -1.21 12.30
N PRO A 171 11.01 -1.63 13.52
CA PRO A 171 11.91 -0.86 14.37
C PRO A 171 13.33 -0.77 13.79
N VAL A 172 13.77 -1.81 13.09
CA VAL A 172 15.10 -1.87 12.46
C VAL A 172 14.92 -2.00 10.95
N TRP A 173 15.30 -0.95 10.20
CA TRP A 173 15.26 -0.95 8.73
C TRP A 173 16.59 -1.34 8.11
N ALA A 174 17.68 -1.14 8.83
CA ALA A 174 19.01 -1.44 8.36
C ALA A 174 19.85 -2.05 9.48
N LYS A 175 20.58 -3.11 9.18
CA LYS A 175 21.51 -3.76 10.10
C LYS A 175 22.59 -4.49 9.30
N ASP A 176 23.85 -4.21 9.64
CA ASP A 176 25.02 -4.79 9.00
C ASP A 176 24.98 -4.59 7.46
N ARG A 177 24.81 -5.65 6.70
CA ARG A 177 24.78 -5.66 5.23
C ARG A 177 23.37 -5.83 4.65
N ALA A 178 22.32 -5.53 5.44
CA ALA A 178 20.95 -5.68 5.00
C ALA A 178 20.09 -4.45 5.27
N ALA A 179 19.14 -4.15 4.37
CA ALA A 179 18.13 -3.12 4.52
C ALA A 179 16.75 -3.59 4.06
N LEU A 180 15.69 -3.09 4.71
CA LEU A 180 14.29 -3.28 4.31
C LEU A 180 13.81 -2.08 3.49
N LEU A 181 12.92 -2.33 2.53
CA LEU A 181 12.34 -1.31 1.65
C LEU A 181 10.85 -1.56 1.41
N GLY A 182 10.05 -0.49 1.34
CA GLY A 182 8.63 -0.57 1.04
C GLY A 182 7.83 -1.38 2.07
N ASP A 183 6.88 -2.20 1.60
CA ASP A 183 6.00 -2.98 2.49
C ASP A 183 6.74 -3.99 3.38
N ALA A 184 8.00 -4.35 3.07
CA ALA A 184 8.82 -5.13 3.98
C ALA A 184 9.19 -4.33 5.24
N ALA A 185 9.38 -3.02 5.14
CA ALA A 185 9.70 -2.13 6.23
C ALA A 185 8.44 -1.52 6.90
N HIS A 186 7.44 -1.15 6.10
CA HIS A 186 6.32 -0.32 6.54
C HIS A 186 5.01 -0.62 5.79
N PRO A 187 4.42 -1.82 5.95
CA PRO A 187 3.14 -2.13 5.34
C PRO A 187 2.08 -1.09 5.72
N THR A 188 1.31 -0.64 4.74
CA THR A 188 0.30 0.40 4.97
C THR A 188 -1.09 -0.01 4.52
N LEU A 189 -2.10 0.44 5.25
CA LEU A 189 -3.49 0.29 4.86
C LEU A 189 -3.84 1.24 3.69
N PRO A 190 -4.80 0.90 2.83
CA PRO A 190 -5.05 1.61 1.57
C PRO A 190 -5.72 2.99 1.70
N PHE A 191 -5.86 3.53 2.92
CA PHE A 191 -6.67 4.73 3.20
C PHE A 191 -6.12 6.05 2.67
N LEU A 192 -4.81 6.17 2.42
CA LEU A 192 -4.19 7.33 1.78
C LEU A 192 -3.56 7.02 0.43
N ALA A 193 -3.69 5.78 -0.07
CA ALA A 193 -3.11 5.32 -1.33
C ALA A 193 -1.59 5.57 -1.47
N GLN A 194 -0.84 5.56 -0.34
CA GLN A 194 0.57 5.95 -0.31
C GLN A 194 1.56 4.79 -0.34
N GLY A 195 1.13 3.51 -0.25
CA GLY A 195 2.06 2.39 -0.14
C GLY A 195 3.09 2.33 -1.27
N ALA A 196 2.64 2.43 -2.52
CA ALA A 196 3.54 2.42 -3.68
C ALA A 196 4.43 3.68 -3.74
N ASN A 197 3.87 4.85 -3.41
CA ASN A 197 4.64 6.10 -3.41
C ASN A 197 5.75 6.06 -2.36
N LEU A 198 5.46 5.60 -1.15
CA LEU A 198 6.48 5.44 -0.10
C LEU A 198 7.59 4.48 -0.54
N ALA A 199 7.25 3.37 -1.21
CA ALA A 199 8.25 2.43 -1.71
C ALA A 199 9.12 3.04 -2.82
N LEU A 200 8.55 3.87 -3.70
CA LEU A 200 9.32 4.62 -4.72
C LEU A 200 10.21 5.68 -4.09
N GLU A 201 9.71 6.43 -3.11
CA GLU A 201 10.52 7.37 -2.33
C GLU A 201 11.68 6.65 -1.61
N ASP A 202 11.41 5.47 -1.04
CA ASP A 202 12.44 4.66 -0.38
C ASP A 202 13.54 4.23 -1.35
N ALA A 203 13.14 3.73 -2.54
CA ALA A 203 14.09 3.31 -3.58
C ALA A 203 14.98 4.49 -4.04
N TRP A 204 14.38 5.68 -4.21
CA TRP A 204 15.11 6.87 -4.58
C TRP A 204 16.16 7.27 -3.54
N VAL A 205 15.74 7.38 -2.27
CA VAL A 205 16.66 7.79 -1.18
C VAL A 205 17.75 6.75 -0.97
N LEU A 206 17.41 5.46 -1.00
CA LEU A 206 18.39 4.39 -0.86
C LEU A 206 19.43 4.43 -2.00
N ALA A 207 18.98 4.59 -3.24
CA ALA A 207 19.87 4.72 -4.39
C ALA A 207 20.75 5.97 -4.29
N HIS A 208 20.20 7.09 -3.81
CA HIS A 208 20.97 8.32 -3.59
C HIS A 208 22.07 8.12 -2.52
N CYS A 209 21.74 7.50 -1.40
CA CYS A 209 22.73 7.19 -0.36
C CYS A 209 23.82 6.25 -0.86
N LEU A 210 23.46 5.21 -1.61
CA LEU A 210 24.44 4.25 -2.18
C LEU A 210 25.39 4.86 -3.21
N ARG A 211 25.00 5.96 -3.85
CA ARG A 211 25.90 6.69 -4.77
C ARG A 211 27.01 7.47 -4.08
N THR A 212 26.83 7.82 -2.82
CA THR A 212 27.68 8.77 -2.10
C THR A 212 28.36 8.20 -0.86
N MET A 213 27.94 7.02 -0.40
CA MET A 213 28.39 6.41 0.85
C MET A 213 28.72 4.93 0.65
N GLU A 214 29.53 4.39 1.56
CA GLU A 214 29.72 2.94 1.68
C GLU A 214 28.38 2.27 2.04
N PRO A 215 28.08 1.06 1.52
CA PRO A 215 26.75 0.48 1.60
C PRO A 215 26.16 0.39 3.03
N SER A 216 26.96 0.01 4.03
CA SER A 216 26.46 -0.07 5.42
C SER A 216 26.09 1.29 6.01
N ASP A 217 26.80 2.36 5.60
CA ASP A 217 26.49 3.74 5.99
C ASP A 217 25.27 4.26 5.22
N ALA A 218 25.20 3.97 3.92
CA ALA A 218 24.08 4.29 3.07
C ALA A 218 22.77 3.69 3.61
N PHE A 219 22.78 2.44 4.04
CA PHE A 219 21.60 1.77 4.61
C PHE A 219 21.15 2.45 5.92
N ARG A 220 22.10 2.85 6.77
CA ARG A 220 21.77 3.58 8.01
C ARG A 220 21.20 4.96 7.72
N ALA A 221 21.83 5.72 6.81
CA ALA A 221 21.37 7.04 6.41
C ALA A 221 19.96 6.99 5.79
N TYR A 222 19.74 6.05 4.88
CA TYR A 222 18.42 5.77 4.30
C TYR A 222 17.37 5.54 5.39
N ALA A 223 17.63 4.63 6.32
CA ALA A 223 16.69 4.30 7.40
C ALA A 223 16.39 5.52 8.29
N GLN A 224 17.39 6.36 8.60
CA GLN A 224 17.21 7.58 9.38
C GLN A 224 16.34 8.62 8.66
N ILE A 225 16.50 8.77 7.36
CA ILE A 225 15.72 9.71 6.55
C ILE A 225 14.28 9.23 6.38
N ARG A 226 14.09 7.95 6.03
CA ARG A 226 12.80 7.46 5.54
C ARG A 226 11.84 7.00 6.62
N ARG A 227 12.36 6.35 7.69
CA ARG A 227 11.52 5.78 8.74
C ARG A 227 10.60 6.80 9.42
N PRO A 228 11.04 8.03 9.81
CA PRO A 228 10.14 9.02 10.42
C PRO A 228 9.00 9.44 9.49
N ARG A 229 9.28 9.63 8.18
CA ARG A 229 8.26 10.00 7.21
C ARG A 229 7.25 8.87 7.01
N ALA A 230 7.70 7.65 6.78
CA ALA A 230 6.82 6.49 6.62
C ALA A 230 5.92 6.30 7.86
N ALA A 231 6.49 6.37 9.06
CA ALA A 231 5.73 6.28 10.31
C ALA A 231 4.66 7.37 10.42
N LYS A 232 4.97 8.62 10.04
CA LYS A 232 4.03 9.74 10.05
C LYS A 232 2.88 9.53 9.06
N VAL A 233 3.18 9.07 7.83
CA VAL A 233 2.16 8.80 6.80
C VAL A 233 1.25 7.65 7.24
N ILE A 234 1.81 6.57 7.77
CA ILE A 234 1.05 5.41 8.26
C ILE A 234 0.16 5.79 9.44
N ALA A 235 0.65 6.58 10.38
CA ALA A 235 -0.15 7.08 11.49
C ALA A 235 -1.34 7.92 11.00
N ALA A 236 -1.14 8.78 10.00
CA ALA A 236 -2.21 9.55 9.38
C ALA A 236 -3.22 8.66 8.65
N ALA A 237 -2.75 7.64 7.89
CA ALA A 237 -3.62 6.67 7.23
C ALA A 237 -4.50 5.92 8.24
N ASN A 238 -3.91 5.45 9.32
CA ASN A 238 -4.63 4.76 10.40
C ASN A 238 -5.65 5.66 11.11
N GLY A 239 -5.31 6.94 11.33
CA GLY A 239 -6.17 7.93 11.94
C GLY A 239 -7.39 8.32 11.10
N ASN A 240 -7.34 8.16 9.78
CA ASN A 240 -8.44 8.53 8.89
C ASN A 240 -9.47 7.40 8.67
N ALA A 241 -9.11 6.16 8.97
CA ALA A 241 -9.95 5.00 8.67
C ALA A 241 -11.38 5.10 9.24
N TRP A 242 -11.54 5.59 10.47
CA TRP A 242 -12.83 5.68 11.14
C TRP A 242 -13.77 6.74 10.55
N LYS A 243 -13.23 7.79 9.92
CA LYS A 243 -14.02 8.90 9.35
C LYS A 243 -14.92 8.42 8.20
N PHE A 244 -14.51 7.39 7.48
CA PHE A 244 -15.26 6.83 6.35
C PHE A 244 -16.33 5.82 6.77
N HIS A 245 -16.37 5.42 8.06
CA HIS A 245 -17.20 4.34 8.57
C HIS A 245 -18.19 4.77 9.66
N LEU A 246 -18.54 6.06 9.70
CA LEU A 246 -19.52 6.56 10.67
C LEU A 246 -20.86 5.81 10.53
N ARG A 247 -21.34 5.22 11.64
CA ARG A 247 -22.58 4.43 11.67
C ARG A 247 -23.79 5.23 12.14
N ASN A 248 -23.56 6.25 12.99
CA ASN A 248 -24.65 7.07 13.53
C ASN A 248 -25.14 8.07 12.47
N PRO A 249 -26.44 8.04 12.06
CA PRO A 249 -26.96 8.91 11.01
C PRO A 249 -26.84 10.41 11.33
N LEU A 250 -26.97 10.79 12.62
CA LEU A 250 -26.80 12.19 13.04
C LEU A 250 -25.36 12.63 12.88
N MET A 251 -24.38 11.80 13.27
CA MET A 251 -22.97 12.10 13.09
C MET A 251 -22.59 12.12 11.61
N GLN A 252 -23.14 11.24 10.77
CA GLN A 252 -22.96 11.29 9.32
C GLN A 252 -23.48 12.61 8.75
N SER A 253 -24.70 13.02 9.10
CA SER A 253 -25.30 14.28 8.64
C SER A 253 -24.48 15.49 9.07
N LEU A 254 -24.02 15.53 10.31
CA LEU A 254 -23.15 16.59 10.82
C LEU A 254 -21.81 16.63 10.09
N ALA A 255 -21.17 15.47 9.91
CA ALA A 255 -19.89 15.38 9.19
C ALA A 255 -20.01 15.80 7.72
N HIS A 256 -21.07 15.36 7.02
CA HIS A 256 -21.33 15.75 5.64
C HIS A 256 -21.65 17.26 5.52
N THR A 257 -22.39 17.81 6.48
CA THR A 257 -22.69 19.23 6.54
C THR A 257 -21.41 20.02 6.78
N ALA A 258 -20.58 19.61 7.74
CA ALA A 258 -19.29 20.24 8.01
C ALA A 258 -18.35 20.21 6.80
N LEU A 259 -18.29 19.07 6.08
CA LEU A 259 -17.52 18.97 4.83
C LEU A 259 -18.06 19.90 3.74
N ARG A 260 -19.39 20.00 3.56
CA ARG A 260 -20.01 20.90 2.59
C ARG A 260 -19.73 22.36 2.91
N PHE A 261 -19.91 22.79 4.17
CA PHE A 261 -19.61 24.16 4.60
C PHE A 261 -18.12 24.45 4.53
N GLY A 262 -17.27 23.54 4.99
CA GLY A 262 -15.82 23.69 4.90
C GLY A 262 -15.35 23.83 3.46
N ASN A 263 -15.88 23.03 2.54
CA ASN A 263 -15.55 23.10 1.12
C ASN A 263 -16.08 24.40 0.47
N ALA A 264 -17.20 24.94 0.95
CA ALA A 264 -17.74 26.21 0.45
C ALA A 264 -16.95 27.44 0.95
N ILE A 265 -16.43 27.40 2.21
CA ILE A 265 -15.79 28.55 2.86
C ILE A 265 -14.27 28.54 2.69
N ALA A 266 -13.64 27.36 2.78
CA ALA A 266 -12.19 27.24 2.77
C ALA A 266 -11.72 25.92 2.12
N PRO A 267 -12.00 25.68 0.81
CA PRO A 267 -11.64 24.43 0.13
C PRO A 267 -10.15 24.14 0.20
N GLN A 268 -9.32 25.17 0.06
CA GLN A 268 -7.86 25.04 0.12
C GLN A 268 -7.35 24.56 1.49
N LYS A 269 -7.99 24.95 2.61
CA LYS A 269 -7.58 24.48 3.95
C LYS A 269 -7.92 23.01 4.18
N ILE A 270 -9.00 22.52 3.59
CA ILE A 270 -9.39 21.10 3.69
C ILE A 270 -8.46 20.24 2.86
N LEU A 271 -8.10 20.67 1.66
CA LEU A 271 -7.16 19.98 0.80
C LEU A 271 -5.74 20.06 1.37
N GLY A 272 -5.30 21.25 1.78
CA GLY A 272 -3.96 21.52 2.29
C GLY A 272 -3.56 20.75 3.56
N GLN A 273 -4.52 20.16 4.29
CA GLN A 273 -4.18 19.31 5.45
C GLN A 273 -3.32 18.08 5.08
N PHE A 274 -3.29 17.69 3.81
CA PHE A 274 -2.53 16.56 3.29
C PHE A 274 -1.39 16.97 2.34
N ASP A 275 -1.11 18.25 2.14
CA ASP A 275 -0.04 18.74 1.25
C ASP A 275 1.31 18.12 1.66
N TRP A 276 1.58 18.01 2.95
CA TRP A 276 2.78 17.36 3.47
C TRP A 276 2.92 15.87 3.09
N VAL A 277 1.82 15.22 2.64
CA VAL A 277 1.83 13.86 2.10
C VAL A 277 2.03 13.88 0.59
N TYR A 278 1.20 14.68 -0.11
CA TYR A 278 1.07 14.61 -1.56
C TYR A 278 2.01 15.54 -2.33
N ASP A 279 2.45 16.65 -1.72
CA ASP A 279 3.37 17.61 -2.34
C ASP A 279 4.85 17.35 -1.98
N HIS A 280 5.11 16.23 -1.30
CA HIS A 280 6.47 15.88 -0.94
C HIS A 280 7.27 15.44 -2.15
N ASP A 281 8.30 16.19 -2.46
CA ASP A 281 9.28 15.87 -3.49
C ASP A 281 10.55 15.29 -2.84
N VAL A 282 10.72 13.98 -2.95
CA VAL A 282 11.88 13.26 -2.43
C VAL A 282 13.16 13.57 -3.21
N THR A 283 13.03 14.13 -4.42
CA THR A 283 14.18 14.45 -5.29
C THR A 283 14.79 15.81 -4.98
N ALA A 284 14.05 16.66 -4.28
CA ALA A 284 14.46 18.02 -3.90
C ALA A 284 15.24 18.08 -2.56
N SER A 285 15.47 16.96 -1.88
CA SER A 285 16.10 16.86 -0.56
C SER A 285 17.54 16.35 -0.61
#